data_b686bd3574c0ffd1e45643cc83ff50ec
#
_entry.id   b686bd3574c0ffd1e45643cc83ff50ec
#
_cell.length_a   1.000
_cell.length_b   1.000
_cell.length_c   1.000
_cell.angle_alpha   90.00
_cell.angle_beta   90.00
_cell.angle_gamma   90.00
#
_symmetry.space_group_name_H-M   'P 1'
#
loop_
_entity.id
_entity.type
_entity.pdbx_description
1 polymer ?
#
loop_
_entity_poly.entity_id
_entity_poly.type
_entity_poly.pdbx_seq_one_letter_code
_entity_poly.pdbx_strand_id
1 'polypeptide(L)'
;MMSSKTVKKLILSTVVLTLLALPAFSAAAEIELETAYTAEELAKVRAWEKTWVGKKIDQSNIDQVAEFMPESYVGIYKNPQEWGAPPEGFWFTIVPYRRVKMSKGFLEATAKYHTQVKVDEKGYIANITEIAGRPFLEPKTGLEIMWNFELNNHGDTYNYRKFSPNINPKTRTERLADQEYWEFYFINRTELDPKPALPDERNKKEYRRGMFMTMFKPAEFLNTRMYTLRPIDQDKEDVSYLWYNQFRRIRRLSTNQRTDSIDGSDLIYDDEYLWDGQLSRNTYALKGKKELLCSRNESLKGTTRTKGQAMLNNLKFERCKLYIVEAVNKDPNYIYSKRVLYIDPETYYIMWSDIYDEKGRFWKCFGNFTRPLKSETGAMVPSIMGSCYNDFQRTHSGLSDQERLQPPKSGIKLSEKIFTISYLQKTY
;
A
#
# COMPACT_ATOMS: atom_id res chain seq x y z
N MET A 1 -82.95 18.35 -60.19
CA MET A 1 -83.88 18.25 -59.04
C MET A 1 -83.11 17.63 -57.85
N MET A 2 -83.08 18.34 -56.69
CA MET A 2 -82.69 17.90 -55.35
C MET A 2 -81.23 17.39 -55.17
N SER A 3 -80.30 18.13 -54.72
CA SER A 3 -79.89 18.58 -53.40
C SER A 3 -79.68 17.45 -52.39
N SER A 4 -78.44 17.13 -52.11
CA SER A 4 -78.03 16.40 -50.89
C SER A 4 -76.84 17.10 -50.24
N LYS A 5 -77.07 17.61 -49.03
CA LYS A 5 -76.09 18.29 -48.19
C LYS A 5 -75.21 17.24 -47.49
N THR A 6 -73.88 17.31 -47.70
CA THR A 6 -72.90 16.49 -47.03
C THR A 6 -72.45 17.17 -45.73
N VAL A 7 -72.76 16.58 -44.61
CA VAL A 7 -72.30 17.00 -43.27
C VAL A 7 -70.86 16.51 -43.05
N LYS A 8 -69.91 17.43 -42.96
CA LYS A 8 -68.53 17.09 -42.54
C LYS A 8 -68.48 16.98 -41.02
N LYS A 9 -68.25 15.77 -40.51
CA LYS A 9 -67.86 15.54 -39.11
C LYS A 9 -66.41 15.89 -38.93
N LEU A 10 -66.12 16.85 -38.06
CA LEU A 10 -64.79 17.21 -37.62
C LEU A 10 -64.41 16.25 -36.45
N ILE A 11 -63.46 15.36 -36.69
CA ILE A 11 -62.90 14.53 -35.62
C ILE A 11 -61.71 15.29 -35.05
N LEU A 12 -61.87 15.80 -33.79
CA LEU A 12 -60.82 16.42 -33.02
C LEU A 12 -59.97 15.30 -32.39
N SER A 13 -58.81 14.98 -32.95
CA SER A 13 -57.87 14.04 -32.32
C SER A 13 -57.05 14.79 -31.29
N THR A 14 -57.36 14.54 -30.00
CA THR A 14 -56.57 14.99 -28.90
C THR A 14 -55.31 14.12 -28.80
N VAL A 15 -54.15 14.65 -29.22
CA VAL A 15 -52.84 13.99 -28.99
C VAL A 15 -52.45 14.27 -27.53
N VAL A 16 -52.54 13.26 -26.69
CA VAL A 16 -52.01 13.28 -25.33
C VAL A 16 -50.50 13.05 -25.46
N LEU A 17 -49.71 14.10 -25.32
CA LEU A 17 -48.25 14.01 -25.24
C LEU A 17 -47.91 13.55 -23.81
N THR A 18 -47.66 12.24 -23.64
CA THR A 18 -47.05 11.71 -22.40
C THR A 18 -45.61 12.10 -22.40
N LEU A 19 -45.22 13.15 -21.66
CA LEU A 19 -43.82 13.42 -21.31
C LEU A 19 -43.36 12.27 -20.40
N LEU A 20 -42.61 11.33 -20.96
CA LEU A 20 -41.77 10.42 -20.19
C LEU A 20 -40.65 11.29 -19.56
N ALA A 21 -40.82 11.63 -18.27
CA ALA A 21 -39.76 12.17 -17.44
C ALA A 21 -38.68 11.07 -17.32
N LEU A 22 -37.65 11.16 -18.16
CA LEU A 22 -36.41 10.44 -17.91
C LEU A 22 -35.89 10.86 -16.53
N PRO A 23 -35.55 9.91 -15.64
CA PRO A 23 -34.91 10.27 -14.39
C PRO A 23 -33.62 11.03 -14.77
N ALA A 24 -33.53 12.27 -14.33
CA ALA A 24 -32.28 13.01 -14.39
C ALA A 24 -31.27 12.19 -13.59
N PHE A 25 -30.33 11.55 -14.28
CA PHE A 25 -29.10 11.06 -13.63
C PHE A 25 -28.46 12.29 -12.99
N SER A 26 -28.72 12.48 -11.71
CA SER A 26 -27.93 13.40 -10.90
C SER A 26 -26.49 12.94 -11.06
N ALA A 27 -25.66 13.74 -11.68
CA ALA A 27 -24.22 13.53 -11.66
C ALA A 27 -23.86 13.42 -10.17
N ALA A 28 -23.46 12.22 -9.75
CA ALA A 28 -23.04 12.00 -8.38
C ALA A 28 -21.94 13.04 -8.11
N ALA A 29 -22.12 13.87 -7.09
CA ALA A 29 -21.12 14.85 -6.73
C ALA A 29 -19.79 14.12 -6.56
N GLU A 30 -18.76 14.60 -7.27
CA GLU A 30 -17.43 14.00 -7.22
C GLU A 30 -16.95 14.09 -5.76
N ILE A 31 -16.75 12.93 -5.10
CA ILE A 31 -16.34 12.92 -3.69
C ILE A 31 -14.94 13.50 -3.57
N GLU A 32 -14.78 14.49 -2.72
CA GLU A 32 -13.48 15.06 -2.43
C GLU A 32 -12.84 14.31 -1.25
N LEU A 33 -11.77 13.56 -1.53
CA LEU A 33 -11.00 12.88 -0.51
C LEU A 33 -10.11 13.86 0.24
N GLU A 34 -9.77 13.50 1.49
CA GLU A 34 -8.84 14.25 2.32
C GLU A 34 -7.56 14.60 1.55
N THR A 35 -7.10 15.83 1.70
CA THR A 35 -5.80 16.31 1.22
C THR A 35 -4.81 16.35 2.37
N ALA A 36 -3.52 16.19 2.08
CA ALA A 36 -2.47 16.30 3.10
C ALA A 36 -2.46 17.69 3.75
N TYR A 37 -2.83 18.73 2.99
CA TYR A 37 -2.73 20.12 3.39
C TYR A 37 -4.03 20.90 3.15
N THR A 38 -4.35 21.79 4.06
CA THR A 38 -5.28 22.90 3.76
C THR A 38 -4.65 23.88 2.77
N ALA A 39 -5.44 24.79 2.21
CA ALA A 39 -4.92 25.80 1.27
C ALA A 39 -3.84 26.70 1.92
N GLU A 40 -4.03 27.08 3.19
CA GLU A 40 -3.06 27.90 3.94
C GLU A 40 -1.75 27.14 4.19
N GLU A 41 -1.84 25.88 4.64
CA GLU A 41 -0.68 25.02 4.86
C GLU A 41 0.08 24.78 3.55
N LEU A 42 -0.64 24.52 2.46
CA LEU A 42 -0.05 24.35 1.14
C LEU A 42 0.71 25.61 0.69
N ALA A 43 0.21 26.79 0.98
CA ALA A 43 0.91 28.04 0.68
C ALA A 43 2.26 28.12 1.42
N LYS A 44 2.31 27.69 2.69
CA LYS A 44 3.56 27.60 3.48
C LYS A 44 4.53 26.57 2.87
N VAL A 45 4.02 25.41 2.45
CA VAL A 45 4.82 24.39 1.74
C VAL A 45 5.38 24.96 0.43
N ARG A 46 4.56 25.65 -0.38
CA ARG A 46 5.00 26.30 -1.63
C ARG A 46 6.07 27.38 -1.41
N ALA A 47 5.98 28.13 -0.30
CA ALA A 47 7.02 29.09 0.08
C ALA A 47 8.36 28.39 0.41
N TRP A 48 8.31 27.31 1.17
CA TRP A 48 9.48 26.47 1.50
C TRP A 48 10.09 25.83 0.23
N GLU A 49 9.27 25.33 -0.67
CA GLU A 49 9.66 24.73 -1.94
C GLU A 49 10.48 25.67 -2.83
N LYS A 50 10.19 26.98 -2.83
CA LYS A 50 10.99 27.97 -3.59
C LYS A 50 12.47 27.94 -3.21
N THR A 51 12.79 27.56 -1.97
CA THR A 51 14.16 27.45 -1.49
C THR A 51 14.77 26.09 -1.80
N TRP A 52 13.96 25.02 -1.77
CA TRP A 52 14.50 23.67 -1.70
C TRP A 52 14.32 22.81 -2.95
N VAL A 53 13.31 23.04 -3.78
CA VAL A 53 13.07 22.25 -4.99
C VAL A 53 14.26 22.31 -5.93
N GLY A 54 14.68 21.15 -6.42
CA GLY A 54 15.83 20.96 -7.29
C GLY A 54 17.16 20.86 -6.56
N LYS A 55 17.24 21.19 -5.27
CA LYS A 55 18.47 21.06 -4.50
C LYS A 55 18.80 19.61 -4.20
N LYS A 56 20.06 19.26 -4.34
CA LYS A 56 20.65 18.04 -3.82
C LYS A 56 20.85 18.18 -2.31
N ILE A 57 20.33 17.23 -1.56
CA ILE A 57 20.52 17.12 -0.12
C ILE A 57 21.47 15.95 0.15
N ASP A 58 22.55 16.24 0.87
CA ASP A 58 23.58 15.28 1.26
C ASP A 58 24.16 15.63 2.64
N GLN A 59 25.27 15.02 3.01
CA GLN A 59 25.92 15.22 4.31
C GLN A 59 26.16 16.69 4.65
N SER A 60 26.43 17.54 3.65
CA SER A 60 26.79 18.94 3.87
C SER A 60 25.62 19.85 4.28
N ASN A 61 24.38 19.44 3.98
CA ASN A 61 23.20 20.29 4.18
C ASN A 61 21.98 19.56 4.76
N ILE A 62 22.10 18.27 5.12
CA ILE A 62 20.99 17.48 5.69
C ILE A 62 20.38 18.13 6.94
N ASP A 63 21.18 18.80 7.76
CA ASP A 63 20.70 19.49 8.96
C ASP A 63 19.67 20.58 8.68
N GLN A 64 19.71 21.18 7.50
CA GLN A 64 18.78 22.25 7.09
C GLN A 64 17.36 21.73 6.77
N VAL A 65 17.20 20.42 6.60
CA VAL A 65 15.91 19.76 6.35
C VAL A 65 15.62 18.63 7.34
N ALA A 66 16.43 18.50 8.38
CA ALA A 66 16.39 17.42 9.37
C ALA A 66 15.04 17.33 10.08
N GLU A 67 14.36 18.46 10.31
CA GLU A 67 13.04 18.50 10.96
C GLU A 67 11.97 17.71 10.16
N PHE A 68 12.17 17.56 8.84
CA PHE A 68 11.29 16.83 7.93
C PHE A 68 11.77 15.41 7.62
N MET A 69 12.71 14.86 8.37
CA MET A 69 13.19 13.50 8.19
C MET A 69 12.95 12.68 9.48
N PRO A 70 12.80 11.34 9.39
CA PRO A 70 13.01 10.51 10.56
C PRO A 70 14.42 10.73 11.12
N GLU A 71 14.55 10.91 12.43
CA GLU A 71 15.83 11.24 13.07
C GLU A 71 16.93 10.22 12.74
N SER A 72 16.57 8.95 12.71
CA SER A 72 17.45 7.85 12.37
C SER A 72 18.03 7.99 10.95
N TYR A 73 17.23 8.46 9.99
CA TYR A 73 17.67 8.68 8.61
C TYR A 73 18.62 9.87 8.48
N VAL A 74 18.40 10.93 9.26
CA VAL A 74 19.37 12.04 9.36
C VAL A 74 20.73 11.49 9.77
N GLY A 75 20.78 10.54 10.72
CA GLY A 75 22.01 9.85 11.14
C GLY A 75 22.72 9.12 10.01
N ILE A 76 21.99 8.46 9.10
CA ILE A 76 22.55 7.78 7.93
C ILE A 76 23.24 8.79 6.99
N TYR A 77 22.61 9.93 6.73
CA TYR A 77 23.18 10.96 5.86
C TYR A 77 24.39 11.68 6.50
N LYS A 78 24.41 11.79 7.83
CA LYS A 78 25.55 12.36 8.58
C LYS A 78 26.77 11.44 8.63
N ASN A 79 26.52 10.12 8.67
CA ASN A 79 27.56 9.10 8.78
C ASN A 79 27.48 8.11 7.60
N PRO A 80 27.56 8.59 6.34
CA PRO A 80 27.24 7.78 5.19
C PRO A 80 28.18 6.58 5.00
N GLN A 81 29.44 6.68 5.43
CA GLN A 81 30.42 5.60 5.28
C GLN A 81 30.12 4.39 6.15
N GLU A 82 29.50 4.58 7.33
CA GLU A 82 29.05 3.48 8.20
C GLU A 82 27.96 2.63 7.54
N TRP A 83 27.20 3.26 6.62
CA TRP A 83 26.10 2.66 5.87
C TRP A 83 26.49 2.27 4.43
N GLY A 84 27.82 2.15 4.17
CA GLY A 84 28.33 1.65 2.90
C GLY A 84 28.18 2.63 1.73
N ALA A 85 28.07 3.92 1.99
CA ALA A 85 27.96 4.92 0.94
C ALA A 85 29.16 4.90 0.00
N PRO A 86 29.00 5.31 -1.27
CA PRO A 86 30.10 5.61 -2.16
C PRO A 86 30.86 6.87 -1.67
N PRO A 87 32.03 7.18 -2.28
CA PRO A 87 32.83 8.33 -1.83
C PRO A 87 32.11 9.67 -1.81
N GLU A 88 31.14 9.86 -2.72
CA GLU A 88 30.29 11.05 -2.79
C GLU A 88 29.16 11.09 -1.74
N GLY A 89 29.06 10.08 -0.88
CA GLY A 89 28.04 9.96 0.15
C GLY A 89 26.66 9.56 -0.36
N PHE A 90 25.65 9.63 0.53
CA PHE A 90 24.24 9.52 0.17
C PHE A 90 23.64 10.87 -0.17
N TRP A 91 22.71 10.88 -1.10
CA TRP A 91 22.01 12.10 -1.48
C TRP A 91 20.64 11.84 -2.08
N PHE A 92 19.77 12.83 -1.96
CA PHE A 92 18.45 12.87 -2.60
C PHE A 92 18.18 14.28 -3.15
N THR A 93 17.08 14.43 -3.87
CA THR A 93 16.64 15.72 -4.41
C THR A 93 15.24 16.05 -3.90
N ILE A 94 15.00 17.30 -3.52
CA ILE A 94 13.67 17.80 -3.19
C ILE A 94 12.89 18.06 -4.48
N VAL A 95 11.67 17.57 -4.53
CA VAL A 95 10.70 17.82 -5.61
C VAL A 95 9.44 18.48 -5.03
N PRO A 96 8.62 19.18 -5.85
CA PRO A 96 7.41 19.80 -5.37
C PRO A 96 6.40 18.75 -4.89
N TYR A 97 5.69 19.06 -3.81
CA TYR A 97 4.53 18.28 -3.39
C TYR A 97 3.50 18.20 -4.53
N ARG A 98 3.00 17.01 -4.79
CA ARG A 98 1.92 16.74 -5.73
C ARG A 98 0.87 15.86 -5.08
N ARG A 99 -0.39 16.30 -5.17
CA ARG A 99 -1.52 15.49 -4.70
C ARG A 99 -1.57 14.17 -5.46
N VAL A 100 -1.71 13.07 -4.75
CA VAL A 100 -1.94 11.75 -5.35
C VAL A 100 -3.43 11.58 -5.61
N LYS A 101 -3.78 11.27 -6.87
CA LYS A 101 -5.16 10.99 -7.26
C LYS A 101 -5.44 9.50 -7.17
N MET A 102 -6.56 9.16 -6.52
CA MET A 102 -7.09 7.79 -6.53
C MET A 102 -7.78 7.51 -7.87
N SER A 103 -7.93 6.22 -8.21
CA SER A 103 -8.63 5.81 -9.42
C SER A 103 -10.12 6.20 -9.39
N LYS A 104 -10.71 6.35 -10.57
CA LYS A 104 -12.14 6.66 -10.69
C LYS A 104 -13.01 5.60 -10.02
N GLY A 105 -12.70 4.30 -10.24
CA GLY A 105 -13.44 3.20 -9.62
C GLY A 105 -13.39 3.25 -8.09
N PHE A 106 -12.22 3.59 -7.51
CA PHE A 106 -12.07 3.76 -6.07
C PHE A 106 -12.90 4.95 -5.55
N LEU A 107 -12.89 6.08 -6.25
CA LEU A 107 -13.66 7.27 -5.87
C LEU A 107 -15.17 7.01 -5.93
N GLU A 108 -15.65 6.38 -7.00
CA GLU A 108 -17.07 6.00 -7.16
C GLU A 108 -17.51 5.01 -6.07
N ALA A 109 -16.69 4.00 -5.77
CA ALA A 109 -16.96 3.06 -4.69
C ALA A 109 -16.99 3.78 -3.33
N THR A 110 -16.03 4.64 -3.06
CA THR A 110 -16.00 5.46 -1.84
C THR A 110 -17.26 6.30 -1.71
N ALA A 111 -17.65 7.04 -2.76
CA ALA A 111 -18.87 7.86 -2.76
C ALA A 111 -20.12 7.05 -2.44
N LYS A 112 -20.20 5.83 -3.00
CA LYS A 112 -21.34 4.94 -2.80
C LYS A 112 -21.44 4.33 -1.41
N TYR A 113 -20.29 3.95 -0.82
CA TYR A 113 -20.28 3.05 0.33
C TYR A 113 -19.85 3.68 1.66
N HIS A 114 -19.14 4.83 1.69
CA HIS A 114 -18.60 5.39 2.93
C HIS A 114 -19.67 5.66 4.01
N THR A 115 -20.89 6.05 3.60
CA THR A 115 -22.01 6.29 4.53
C THR A 115 -22.73 5.02 4.97
N GLN A 116 -22.40 3.87 4.37
CA GLN A 116 -23.01 2.57 4.66
C GLN A 116 -22.16 1.72 5.60
N VAL A 117 -20.99 2.20 5.99
CA VAL A 117 -20.05 1.49 6.86
C VAL A 117 -20.71 1.24 8.22
N LYS A 118 -20.73 -0.03 8.64
CA LYS A 118 -21.23 -0.46 9.95
C LYS A 118 -20.04 -0.95 10.77
N VAL A 119 -19.89 -0.40 11.96
CA VAL A 119 -18.79 -0.72 12.87
C VAL A 119 -19.36 -1.44 14.10
N ASP A 120 -18.73 -2.52 14.52
CA ASP A 120 -19.08 -3.24 15.74
C ASP A 120 -18.52 -2.58 17.00
N GLU A 121 -18.81 -3.14 18.18
CA GLU A 121 -18.36 -2.63 19.48
C GLU A 121 -16.83 -2.63 19.64
N LYS A 122 -16.11 -3.46 18.87
CA LYS A 122 -14.64 -3.52 18.86
C LYS A 122 -14.03 -2.53 17.88
N GLY A 123 -14.83 -1.81 17.09
CA GLY A 123 -14.37 -0.91 16.03
C GLY A 123 -14.06 -1.61 14.71
N TYR A 124 -14.52 -2.86 14.52
CA TYR A 124 -14.31 -3.58 13.27
C TYR A 124 -15.49 -3.37 12.31
N ILE A 125 -15.20 -3.37 11.00
CA ILE A 125 -16.23 -3.18 9.97
C ILE A 125 -17.05 -4.47 9.81
N ALA A 126 -18.30 -4.43 10.28
CA ALA A 126 -19.18 -5.58 10.30
C ALA A 126 -19.70 -5.99 8.91
N ASN A 127 -19.89 -5.03 8.00
CA ASN A 127 -20.39 -5.27 6.64
C ASN A 127 -19.28 -5.13 5.56
N ILE A 128 -18.08 -5.59 5.87
CA ILE A 128 -16.87 -5.39 5.04
C ILE A 128 -16.99 -6.00 3.62
N THR A 129 -17.82 -7.01 3.41
CA THR A 129 -18.09 -7.64 2.11
C THR A 129 -19.07 -6.87 1.24
N GLU A 130 -19.84 -5.95 1.84
CA GLU A 130 -20.87 -5.16 1.16
C GLU A 130 -20.36 -3.81 0.66
N ILE A 131 -19.13 -3.43 1.05
CA ILE A 131 -18.54 -2.12 0.80
C ILE A 131 -17.24 -2.21 0.00
N ALA A 132 -16.88 -1.11 -0.65
CA ALA A 132 -15.57 -0.91 -1.28
C ALA A 132 -15.17 0.57 -1.25
N GLY A 133 -13.91 0.84 -1.53
CA GLY A 133 -13.32 2.18 -1.45
C GLY A 133 -12.90 2.51 -0.01
N ARG A 134 -12.84 3.79 0.30
CA ARG A 134 -12.38 4.30 1.61
C ARG A 134 -13.52 4.33 2.61
N PRO A 135 -13.46 3.56 3.71
CA PRO A 135 -14.55 3.51 4.68
C PRO A 135 -14.67 4.79 5.51
N PHE A 136 -13.56 5.40 5.91
CA PHE A 136 -13.55 6.58 6.79
C PHE A 136 -12.95 7.80 6.07
N LEU A 137 -13.78 8.77 5.66
CA LEU A 137 -13.32 9.98 4.99
C LEU A 137 -12.59 10.92 5.96
N GLU A 138 -13.07 10.98 7.20
CA GLU A 138 -12.50 11.78 8.28
C GLU A 138 -12.23 10.90 9.49
N PRO A 139 -11.16 10.07 9.46
CA PRO A 139 -10.88 9.14 10.55
C PRO A 139 -10.58 9.90 11.85
N LYS A 140 -11.18 9.46 12.95
CA LYS A 140 -11.04 10.05 14.29
C LYS A 140 -10.10 9.25 15.19
N THR A 141 -9.85 8.00 14.85
CA THR A 141 -9.05 7.07 15.66
C THR A 141 -7.93 6.44 14.84
N GLY A 142 -6.91 5.94 15.52
CA GLY A 142 -5.83 5.18 14.86
C GLY A 142 -6.35 3.91 14.18
N LEU A 143 -7.37 3.26 14.74
CA LEU A 143 -7.97 2.06 14.13
C LEU A 143 -8.71 2.39 12.82
N GLU A 144 -9.43 3.51 12.73
CA GLU A 144 -10.07 3.96 11.48
C GLU A 144 -9.04 4.27 10.40
N ILE A 145 -7.90 4.89 10.77
CA ILE A 145 -6.78 5.11 9.85
C ILE A 145 -6.23 3.78 9.35
N MET A 146 -6.06 2.80 10.23
CA MET A 146 -5.58 1.47 9.86
C MET A 146 -6.60 0.69 9.02
N TRP A 147 -7.90 0.89 9.19
CA TRP A 147 -8.90 0.36 8.28
C TRP A 147 -8.80 0.97 6.88
N ASN A 148 -8.57 2.27 6.77
CA ASN A 148 -8.33 2.91 5.49
C ASN A 148 -7.04 2.38 4.81
N PHE A 149 -6.00 2.08 5.58
CA PHE A 149 -4.80 1.39 5.09
C PHE A 149 -5.11 -0.03 4.62
N GLU A 150 -5.81 -0.83 5.42
CA GLU A 150 -6.07 -2.25 5.13
C GLU A 150 -7.00 -2.43 3.91
N LEU A 151 -7.95 -1.52 3.70
CA LEU A 151 -8.86 -1.52 2.56
C LEU A 151 -8.34 -0.70 1.37
N ASN A 152 -7.09 -0.23 1.42
CA ASN A 152 -6.41 0.30 0.25
C ASN A 152 -5.90 -0.86 -0.60
N ASN A 153 -6.34 -0.96 -1.83
CA ASN A 153 -5.93 -2.03 -2.74
C ASN A 153 -5.10 -1.50 -3.91
N HIS A 154 -4.38 -2.40 -4.56
CA HIS A 154 -3.52 -2.07 -5.71
C HIS A 154 -4.23 -2.31 -7.05
N GLY A 155 -5.55 -1.99 -7.15
CA GLY A 155 -6.38 -2.20 -8.34
C GLY A 155 -6.93 -3.61 -8.45
N ASP A 156 -7.33 -4.21 -7.31
CA ASP A 156 -7.97 -5.52 -7.09
C ASP A 156 -7.07 -6.73 -7.37
N THR A 157 -6.04 -6.58 -8.18
CA THR A 157 -4.98 -7.57 -8.43
C THR A 157 -3.67 -6.86 -8.70
N TYR A 158 -2.57 -7.44 -8.24
CA TYR A 158 -1.25 -6.84 -8.39
C TYR A 158 -0.20 -7.91 -8.66
N ASN A 159 0.72 -7.67 -9.59
CA ASN A 159 1.89 -8.50 -9.82
C ASN A 159 3.14 -7.63 -9.83
N TYR A 160 4.14 -8.04 -9.09
CA TYR A 160 5.42 -7.37 -9.08
C TYR A 160 6.56 -8.36 -8.81
N ARG A 161 7.75 -8.03 -9.32
CA ARG A 161 8.97 -8.77 -9.04
C ARG A 161 9.92 -7.90 -8.24
N LYS A 162 10.25 -8.35 -7.04
CA LYS A 162 11.01 -7.63 -6.05
C LYS A 162 12.48 -8.03 -6.12
N PHE A 163 13.35 -7.09 -6.50
CA PHE A 163 14.78 -7.17 -6.29
C PHE A 163 15.06 -6.72 -4.86
N SER A 164 15.54 -7.65 -4.02
CA SER A 164 15.66 -7.39 -2.57
C SER A 164 17.02 -7.84 -2.04
N PRO A 165 18.05 -7.00 -2.06
CA PRO A 165 19.32 -7.28 -1.41
C PRO A 165 19.17 -7.10 0.11
N ASN A 166 19.65 -8.09 0.85
CA ASN A 166 19.93 -8.02 2.27
C ASN A 166 21.41 -7.62 2.43
N ILE A 167 21.68 -6.51 3.10
CA ILE A 167 22.94 -5.76 2.98
C ILE A 167 23.61 -5.67 4.34
N ASN A 168 24.89 -6.05 4.40
CA ASN A 168 25.78 -5.66 5.48
C ASN A 168 26.68 -4.51 5.00
N PRO A 169 26.41 -3.26 5.39
CA PRO A 169 27.16 -2.10 4.93
C PRO A 169 28.63 -2.12 5.36
N LYS A 170 28.92 -2.63 6.57
CA LYS A 170 30.29 -2.67 7.12
C LYS A 170 31.22 -3.55 6.32
N THR A 171 30.73 -4.71 5.88
CA THR A 171 31.52 -5.66 5.06
C THR A 171 31.30 -5.49 3.57
N ARG A 172 30.36 -4.64 3.16
CA ARG A 172 29.90 -4.45 1.78
C ARG A 172 29.43 -5.76 1.12
N THR A 173 28.90 -6.68 1.92
CA THR A 173 28.34 -7.94 1.45
C THR A 173 26.83 -7.84 1.26
N GLU A 174 26.32 -8.64 0.33
CA GLU A 174 24.90 -8.69 0.02
C GLU A 174 24.47 -10.12 -0.26
N ARG A 175 23.28 -10.46 0.27
CA ARG A 175 22.53 -11.64 -0.16
C ARG A 175 21.30 -11.17 -0.92
N LEU A 176 21.20 -11.57 -2.17
CA LEU A 176 20.12 -11.12 -3.05
C LEU A 176 18.94 -12.08 -2.98
N ALA A 177 17.76 -11.58 -2.61
CA ALA A 177 16.49 -12.21 -2.88
C ALA A 177 15.87 -11.63 -4.17
N ASP A 178 15.34 -12.51 -5.00
CA ASP A 178 14.59 -12.19 -6.23
C ASP A 178 13.29 -12.97 -6.16
N GLN A 179 12.18 -12.28 -6.01
CA GLN A 179 10.89 -12.86 -5.69
C GLN A 179 9.80 -12.23 -6.54
N GLU A 180 8.89 -13.02 -7.06
CA GLU A 180 7.70 -12.54 -7.74
C GLU A 180 6.48 -12.75 -6.88
N TYR A 181 5.63 -11.73 -6.81
CA TYR A 181 4.41 -11.70 -6.02
C TYR A 181 3.19 -11.50 -6.91
N TRP A 182 2.10 -12.17 -6.53
CA TRP A 182 0.77 -12.04 -7.10
C TRP A 182 -0.21 -11.81 -5.97
N GLU A 183 -0.89 -10.66 -5.99
CA GLU A 183 -1.90 -10.32 -5.00
C GLU A 183 -3.29 -10.34 -5.61
N PHE A 184 -4.25 -10.75 -4.82
CA PHE A 184 -5.63 -10.87 -5.21
C PHE A 184 -6.54 -10.44 -4.07
N TYR A 185 -7.42 -9.50 -4.34
CA TYR A 185 -8.42 -9.02 -3.40
C TYR A 185 -9.75 -9.70 -3.64
N PHE A 186 -10.28 -10.37 -2.62
CA PHE A 186 -11.58 -11.04 -2.65
C PHE A 186 -12.72 -10.07 -2.36
N ILE A 187 -12.45 -9.04 -1.58
CA ILE A 187 -13.37 -7.98 -1.16
C ILE A 187 -12.74 -6.61 -1.42
N ASN A 188 -13.49 -5.53 -1.18
CA ASN A 188 -13.06 -4.15 -1.44
C ASN A 188 -12.59 -3.93 -2.88
N ARG A 189 -13.29 -4.55 -3.83
CA ARG A 189 -12.97 -4.49 -5.26
C ARG A 189 -13.57 -3.26 -5.89
N THR A 190 -12.75 -2.51 -6.64
CA THR A 190 -13.14 -1.23 -7.23
C THR A 190 -12.94 -1.16 -8.73
N GLU A 191 -12.03 -1.96 -9.29
CA GLU A 191 -11.63 -1.90 -10.70
C GLU A 191 -12.14 -3.08 -11.52
N LEU A 192 -12.15 -4.28 -10.95
CA LEU A 192 -12.46 -5.52 -11.64
C LEU A 192 -13.75 -6.16 -11.10
N ASP A 193 -14.64 -6.58 -12.01
CA ASP A 193 -15.83 -7.34 -11.60
C ASP A 193 -15.47 -8.77 -11.12
N PRO A 194 -16.28 -9.30 -10.19
CA PRO A 194 -17.41 -8.69 -9.48
C PRO A 194 -16.96 -7.70 -8.40
N LYS A 195 -17.80 -6.68 -8.17
CA LYS A 195 -17.62 -5.61 -7.17
C LYS A 195 -18.85 -5.53 -6.27
N PRO A 196 -18.76 -5.19 -4.99
CA PRO A 196 -17.55 -4.82 -4.22
C PRO A 196 -16.73 -6.01 -3.74
N ALA A 197 -17.22 -7.25 -3.90
CA ALA A 197 -16.60 -8.48 -3.45
C ALA A 197 -16.85 -9.61 -4.44
N LEU A 198 -16.07 -10.69 -4.35
CA LEU A 198 -16.41 -11.95 -5.00
C LEU A 198 -17.69 -12.54 -4.39
N PRO A 199 -18.54 -13.22 -5.19
CA PRO A 199 -19.69 -13.94 -4.66
C PRO A 199 -19.24 -15.11 -3.76
N ASP A 200 -20.13 -15.52 -2.84
CA ASP A 200 -19.84 -16.53 -1.81
C ASP A 200 -19.36 -17.86 -2.40
N GLU A 201 -19.85 -18.26 -3.57
CA GLU A 201 -19.41 -19.50 -4.25
C GLU A 201 -17.92 -19.48 -4.59
N ARG A 202 -17.36 -18.30 -4.80
CA ARG A 202 -15.93 -18.08 -5.11
C ARG A 202 -15.10 -17.73 -3.89
N ASN A 203 -15.73 -17.36 -2.77
CA ASN A 203 -15.06 -17.01 -1.51
C ASN A 203 -15.66 -17.71 -0.27
N LYS A 204 -16.00 -19.00 -0.39
CA LYS A 204 -16.64 -19.81 0.68
C LYS A 204 -15.92 -19.80 2.02
N LYS A 205 -14.63 -19.45 2.05
CA LYS A 205 -13.80 -19.42 3.28
C LYS A 205 -13.61 -18.01 3.82
N GLU A 206 -14.31 -17.04 3.23
CA GLU A 206 -14.35 -15.65 3.69
C GLU A 206 -12.96 -15.01 3.82
N TYR A 207 -12.17 -15.11 2.75
CA TYR A 207 -10.89 -14.41 2.67
C TYR A 207 -11.09 -12.98 2.16
N ARG A 208 -10.28 -12.04 2.65
CA ARG A 208 -10.25 -10.68 2.13
C ARG A 208 -9.15 -10.45 1.11
N ARG A 209 -8.00 -11.09 1.30
CA ARG A 209 -6.82 -10.93 0.45
C ARG A 209 -6.04 -12.24 0.34
N GLY A 210 -5.45 -12.49 -0.81
CA GLY A 210 -4.48 -13.55 -1.04
C GLY A 210 -3.20 -13.02 -1.64
N MET A 211 -2.07 -13.57 -1.23
CA MET A 211 -0.75 -13.29 -1.79
C MET A 211 -0.08 -14.61 -2.17
N PHE A 212 0.44 -14.70 -3.39
CA PHE A 212 1.21 -15.83 -3.87
C PHE A 212 2.62 -15.36 -4.24
N MET A 213 3.65 -16.05 -3.77
CA MET A 213 5.06 -15.70 -3.97
C MET A 213 5.81 -16.87 -4.64
N THR A 214 6.69 -16.54 -5.56
CA THR A 214 7.69 -17.48 -6.12
C THR A 214 9.07 -16.88 -5.95
N MET A 215 10.01 -17.68 -5.45
CA MET A 215 11.40 -17.29 -5.25
C MET A 215 12.29 -17.76 -6.40
N PHE A 216 13.12 -16.86 -6.93
CA PHE A 216 14.09 -17.10 -8.00
C PHE A 216 15.54 -17.04 -7.49
N LYS A 217 15.80 -16.26 -6.46
CA LYS A 217 17.10 -16.17 -5.78
C LYS A 217 16.90 -16.09 -4.27
N PRO A 218 17.84 -16.59 -3.48
CA PRO A 218 19.07 -17.27 -3.88
C PRO A 218 18.80 -18.68 -4.46
N ALA A 219 19.85 -19.32 -5.05
CA ALA A 219 19.70 -20.58 -5.79
C ALA A 219 19.14 -21.73 -4.95
N GLU A 220 19.45 -21.77 -3.66
CA GLU A 220 18.96 -22.76 -2.71
C GLU A 220 17.43 -22.71 -2.51
N PHE A 221 16.79 -21.59 -2.84
CA PHE A 221 15.34 -21.41 -2.76
C PHE A 221 14.65 -21.30 -4.13
N LEU A 222 15.39 -21.59 -5.21
CA LEU A 222 14.82 -21.51 -6.56
C LEU A 222 13.53 -22.33 -6.67
N ASN A 223 12.45 -21.68 -7.17
CA ASN A 223 11.10 -22.24 -7.27
C ASN A 223 10.45 -22.63 -5.94
N THR A 224 10.98 -22.16 -4.81
CA THR A 224 10.22 -22.16 -3.56
C THR A 224 9.02 -21.24 -3.72
N ARG A 225 7.84 -21.70 -3.32
CA ARG A 225 6.59 -20.99 -3.50
C ARG A 225 5.81 -20.93 -2.20
N MET A 226 5.10 -19.84 -2.02
CA MET A 226 4.23 -19.67 -0.87
C MET A 226 2.92 -19.00 -1.30
N TYR A 227 1.83 -19.35 -0.67
CA TYR A 227 0.68 -18.51 -0.65
C TYR A 227 0.20 -18.25 0.77
N THR A 228 -0.34 -17.08 0.97
CA THR A 228 -1.00 -16.65 2.21
C THR A 228 -2.38 -16.12 1.88
N LEU A 229 -3.39 -16.59 2.63
CA LEU A 229 -4.76 -16.13 2.54
C LEU A 229 -5.16 -15.51 3.87
N ARG A 230 -5.60 -14.27 3.86
CA ARG A 230 -6.03 -13.52 5.04
C ARG A 230 -7.54 -13.60 5.21
N PRO A 231 -8.05 -14.16 6.32
CA PRO A 231 -9.48 -14.18 6.59
C PRO A 231 -10.07 -12.77 6.78
N ILE A 232 -11.36 -12.64 6.50
CA ILE A 232 -12.17 -11.45 6.84
C ILE A 232 -12.27 -11.31 8.35
N ASP A 233 -12.56 -12.42 9.03
CA ASP A 233 -12.66 -12.51 10.47
C ASP A 233 -11.31 -12.14 11.13
N GLN A 234 -11.33 -11.08 11.93
CA GLN A 234 -10.15 -10.53 12.59
C GLN A 234 -9.57 -11.45 13.68
N ASP A 235 -10.35 -12.39 14.19
CA ASP A 235 -9.93 -13.34 15.23
C ASP A 235 -9.34 -14.62 14.62
N LYS A 236 -9.42 -14.79 13.28
CA LYS A 236 -8.82 -15.92 12.56
C LYS A 236 -7.39 -15.60 12.11
N GLU A 237 -6.59 -16.65 12.10
CA GLU A 237 -5.20 -16.62 11.64
C GLU A 237 -5.10 -16.72 10.13
N ASP A 238 -4.04 -16.11 9.56
CA ASP A 238 -3.70 -16.28 8.15
C ASP A 238 -3.45 -17.76 7.83
N VAL A 239 -3.87 -18.17 6.64
CA VAL A 239 -3.65 -19.52 6.12
C VAL A 239 -2.49 -19.50 5.15
N SER A 240 -1.32 -19.96 5.57
CA SER A 240 -0.12 -19.94 4.75
C SER A 240 0.40 -21.34 4.48
N TYR A 241 0.75 -21.60 3.21
CA TYR A 241 1.39 -22.83 2.77
C TYR A 241 2.64 -22.52 1.97
N LEU A 242 3.72 -23.24 2.29
CA LEU A 242 5.02 -23.12 1.66
C LEU A 242 5.38 -24.44 0.95
N TRP A 243 5.75 -24.34 -0.32
CA TRP A 243 6.33 -25.42 -1.12
C TRP A 243 7.83 -25.22 -1.23
N TYR A 244 8.58 -26.16 -0.62
CA TYR A 244 10.02 -26.23 -0.81
C TYR A 244 10.35 -27.10 -2.02
N ASN A 245 10.80 -26.47 -3.10
CA ASN A 245 11.07 -27.18 -4.36
C ASN A 245 12.16 -28.26 -4.20
N GLN A 246 13.24 -27.98 -3.49
CA GLN A 246 14.33 -28.94 -3.26
C GLN A 246 13.88 -30.22 -2.56
N PHE A 247 12.97 -30.10 -1.59
CA PHE A 247 12.50 -31.23 -0.79
C PHE A 247 11.19 -31.81 -1.31
N ARG A 248 10.56 -31.18 -2.31
CA ARG A 248 9.22 -31.52 -2.81
C ARG A 248 8.20 -31.70 -1.69
N ARG A 249 8.27 -30.85 -0.69
CA ARG A 249 7.41 -30.90 0.50
C ARG A 249 6.63 -29.61 0.67
N ILE A 250 5.39 -29.79 1.13
CA ILE A 250 4.52 -28.71 1.55
C ILE A 250 4.59 -28.60 3.07
N ARG A 251 4.67 -27.37 3.55
CA ARG A 251 4.50 -27.03 4.97
C ARG A 251 3.38 -26.02 5.11
N ARG A 252 2.49 -26.25 6.07
CA ARG A 252 1.64 -25.19 6.58
C ARG A 252 2.48 -24.37 7.57
N LEU A 253 2.53 -23.07 7.37
CA LEU A 253 3.19 -22.18 8.31
C LEU A 253 2.23 -21.89 9.46
N SER A 254 2.72 -21.95 10.69
CA SER A 254 1.97 -21.51 11.86
C SER A 254 2.12 -20.00 12.04
N THR A 255 1.16 -19.39 12.70
CA THR A 255 1.20 -17.97 13.03
C THR A 255 2.32 -17.56 13.95
N ASN A 256 2.81 -18.47 14.79
CA ASN A 256 3.99 -18.23 15.62
C ASN A 256 5.26 -17.97 14.80
N GLN A 257 5.27 -18.36 13.51
CA GLN A 257 6.39 -18.10 12.59
C GLN A 257 6.34 -16.73 11.94
N ARG A 258 5.32 -15.90 12.21
CA ARG A 258 5.24 -14.53 11.66
C ARG A 258 6.35 -13.60 12.17
N THR A 259 6.94 -13.91 13.31
CA THR A 259 8.07 -13.19 13.90
C THR A 259 9.43 -13.76 13.51
N ASP A 260 9.44 -14.86 12.75
CA ASP A 260 10.68 -15.42 12.21
C ASP A 260 11.25 -14.50 11.13
N SER A 261 12.57 -14.40 11.09
CA SER A 261 13.28 -13.68 10.03
C SER A 261 13.01 -14.32 8.66
N ILE A 262 12.63 -13.50 7.70
CA ILE A 262 12.46 -13.93 6.30
C ILE A 262 13.86 -14.12 5.70
N ASP A 263 14.24 -15.37 5.42
CA ASP A 263 15.48 -15.68 4.69
C ASP A 263 16.76 -15.16 5.36
N GLY A 264 16.77 -14.97 6.68
CA GLY A 264 17.88 -14.37 7.41
C GLY A 264 18.06 -12.89 7.17
N SER A 265 17.03 -12.22 6.62
CA SER A 265 16.96 -10.75 6.52
C SER A 265 16.57 -10.11 7.85
N ASP A 266 16.58 -8.79 7.90
CA ASP A 266 16.09 -8.03 9.06
C ASP A 266 14.57 -7.92 9.11
N LEU A 267 13.87 -8.53 8.13
CA LEU A 267 12.41 -8.50 8.02
C LEU A 267 11.77 -9.73 8.65
N ILE A 268 10.61 -9.52 9.23
CA ILE A 268 9.65 -10.56 9.61
C ILE A 268 8.42 -10.47 8.69
N TYR A 269 7.56 -11.49 8.71
CA TYR A 269 6.36 -11.49 7.87
C TYR A 269 5.41 -10.33 8.15
N ASP A 270 5.39 -9.79 9.38
CA ASP A 270 4.60 -8.61 9.75
C ASP A 270 5.22 -7.27 9.30
N ASP A 271 6.36 -7.29 8.60
CA ASP A 271 7.02 -6.10 8.07
C ASP A 271 6.66 -5.78 6.60
N GLU A 272 5.91 -6.65 5.92
CA GLU A 272 5.44 -6.35 4.56
C GLU A 272 4.59 -5.07 4.59
N TYR A 273 4.71 -4.22 3.59
CA TYR A 273 4.09 -2.87 3.53
C TYR A 273 4.44 -1.94 4.70
N LEU A 274 5.50 -2.23 5.48
CA LEU A 274 5.93 -1.58 6.72
C LEU A 274 5.05 -1.92 7.94
N TRP A 275 3.96 -2.57 7.75
CA TRP A 275 3.10 -3.24 8.72
C TRP A 275 2.16 -4.19 7.97
N ASP A 276 2.04 -5.43 8.42
CA ASP A 276 1.10 -6.41 7.91
C ASP A 276 0.57 -7.31 9.04
N GLY A 277 -0.73 -7.62 9.03
CA GLY A 277 -1.34 -8.48 10.03
C GLY A 277 -2.86 -8.30 10.12
N GLN A 278 -3.47 -8.99 11.10
CA GLN A 278 -4.85 -8.72 11.50
C GLN A 278 -4.88 -7.48 12.38
N LEU A 279 -5.80 -6.56 12.14
CA LEU A 279 -5.93 -5.33 12.93
C LEU A 279 -6.22 -5.64 14.41
N SER A 280 -6.90 -6.75 14.69
CA SER A 280 -7.22 -7.19 16.05
C SER A 280 -6.02 -7.44 16.96
N ARG A 281 -4.83 -7.65 16.38
CA ARG A 281 -3.62 -8.00 17.15
C ARG A 281 -2.96 -6.82 17.83
N ASN A 282 -3.29 -5.60 17.40
CA ASN A 282 -2.69 -4.39 17.94
C ASN A 282 -3.76 -3.46 18.50
N THR A 283 -3.32 -2.53 19.34
CA THR A 283 -4.02 -1.29 19.64
C THR A 283 -3.41 -0.18 18.79
N TYR A 284 -4.20 0.84 18.43
CA TYR A 284 -3.77 1.93 17.57
C TYR A 284 -4.15 3.27 18.18
N ALA A 285 -3.15 4.05 18.56
CA ALA A 285 -3.35 5.38 19.09
C ALA A 285 -2.97 6.45 18.05
N LEU A 286 -3.93 7.30 17.66
CA LEU A 286 -3.65 8.48 16.85
C LEU A 286 -2.91 9.52 17.71
N LYS A 287 -1.68 9.87 17.33
CA LYS A 287 -0.82 10.83 18.04
C LYS A 287 -0.82 12.23 17.40
N GLY A 288 -1.48 12.41 16.27
CA GLY A 288 -1.53 13.67 15.55
C GLY A 288 -0.99 13.55 14.12
N LYS A 289 -0.46 14.65 13.59
CA LYS A 289 0.14 14.74 12.25
C LYS A 289 1.55 15.34 12.33
N LYS A 290 2.44 14.92 11.43
CA LYS A 290 3.79 15.46 11.26
C LYS A 290 4.11 15.59 9.78
N GLU A 291 4.90 16.61 9.44
CA GLU A 291 5.44 16.76 8.10
C GLU A 291 6.76 16.02 7.98
N LEU A 292 6.85 15.15 6.97
CA LEU A 292 8.08 14.44 6.63
C LEU A 292 8.31 14.46 5.12
N LEU A 293 9.56 14.29 4.73
CA LEU A 293 9.95 14.07 3.34
C LEU A 293 9.63 12.62 2.96
N CYS A 294 8.89 12.46 1.85
CA CYS A 294 8.43 11.17 1.35
C CYS A 294 8.68 11.04 -0.14
N SER A 295 9.07 9.86 -0.60
CA SER A 295 9.15 9.57 -2.03
C SER A 295 7.78 9.06 -2.49
N ARG A 296 6.99 9.97 -3.06
CA ARG A 296 5.70 9.72 -3.71
C ARG A 296 5.78 10.20 -5.16
N ASN A 297 4.96 9.71 -6.04
CA ASN A 297 4.86 10.22 -7.40
C ASN A 297 6.10 10.04 -8.32
N GLU A 298 7.19 9.45 -7.84
CA GLU A 298 8.43 9.32 -8.60
C GLU A 298 8.85 7.85 -8.81
N SER A 299 9.40 7.55 -9.99
CA SER A 299 9.94 6.23 -10.31
C SER A 299 11.32 6.04 -9.68
N LEU A 300 11.63 4.80 -9.29
CA LEU A 300 12.98 4.43 -8.83
C LEU A 300 13.98 4.27 -9.97
N LYS A 301 13.56 4.30 -11.24
CA LYS A 301 14.45 4.09 -12.40
C LYS A 301 15.62 5.07 -12.51
N GLY A 302 15.50 6.26 -11.94
CA GLY A 302 16.56 7.26 -11.91
C GLY A 302 17.51 7.14 -10.71
N THR A 303 17.28 6.20 -9.81
CA THR A 303 18.13 6.00 -8.64
C THR A 303 19.37 5.20 -8.98
N THR A 304 20.43 5.40 -8.22
CA THR A 304 21.68 4.66 -8.36
C THR A 304 22.05 3.97 -7.05
N ARG A 305 22.79 2.85 -7.17
CA ARG A 305 23.23 2.06 -6.04
C ARG A 305 24.46 1.23 -6.41
N THR A 306 25.43 1.17 -5.51
CA THR A 306 26.56 0.23 -5.57
C THR A 306 26.37 -0.91 -4.58
N LYS A 307 27.13 -2.00 -4.74
CA LYS A 307 27.07 -3.16 -3.84
C LYS A 307 27.47 -2.76 -2.41
N GLY A 308 26.72 -3.24 -1.42
CA GLY A 308 26.94 -2.93 0.00
C GLY A 308 26.42 -1.57 0.46
N GLN A 309 25.75 -0.84 -0.40
CA GLN A 309 25.16 0.46 -0.10
C GLN A 309 23.76 0.29 0.48
N ALA A 310 23.55 0.84 1.68
CA ALA A 310 22.28 0.71 2.42
C ALA A 310 21.10 1.51 1.85
N MET A 311 21.38 2.60 1.13
CA MET A 311 20.38 3.52 0.61
C MET A 311 20.51 3.68 -0.90
N LEU A 312 19.42 4.08 -1.55
CA LEU A 312 19.45 4.53 -2.95
C LEU A 312 19.87 6.00 -3.01
N ASN A 313 20.75 6.34 -3.95
CA ASN A 313 21.05 7.72 -4.31
C ASN A 313 20.07 8.23 -5.38
N ASN A 314 19.88 9.55 -5.42
CA ASN A 314 18.97 10.24 -6.33
C ASN A 314 17.50 9.93 -6.09
N LEU A 315 17.11 9.54 -4.87
CA LEU A 315 15.70 9.53 -4.50
C LEU A 315 15.10 10.93 -4.67
N LYS A 316 13.82 10.99 -4.95
CA LYS A 316 13.05 12.23 -5.07
C LYS A 316 12.10 12.30 -3.90
N PHE A 317 12.27 13.31 -3.06
CA PHE A 317 11.42 13.51 -1.88
C PHE A 317 10.60 14.80 -2.00
N GLU A 318 9.34 14.71 -1.66
CA GLU A 318 8.42 15.83 -1.47
C GLU A 318 8.04 15.94 0.01
N ARG A 319 7.74 17.16 0.48
CA ARG A 319 7.31 17.40 1.86
C ARG A 319 5.84 17.02 2.00
N CYS A 320 5.51 16.10 2.93
CA CYS A 320 4.17 15.54 3.11
C CYS A 320 3.75 15.61 4.58
N LYS A 321 2.51 15.97 4.85
CA LYS A 321 1.91 15.93 6.18
C LYS A 321 1.26 14.56 6.38
N LEU A 322 1.75 13.80 7.37
CA LEU A 322 1.38 12.41 7.62
C LEU A 322 0.65 12.26 8.95
N TYR A 323 -0.29 11.33 9.05
CA TYR A 323 -0.78 10.84 10.33
C TYR A 323 0.32 10.12 11.09
N ILE A 324 0.33 10.25 12.41
CA ILE A 324 1.18 9.48 13.32
C ILE A 324 0.27 8.51 14.06
N VAL A 325 0.45 7.22 13.83
CA VAL A 325 -0.28 6.15 14.52
C VAL A 325 0.71 5.28 15.28
N GLU A 326 0.57 5.20 16.60
CA GLU A 326 1.31 4.26 17.42
C GLU A 326 0.56 2.94 17.51
N ALA A 327 1.18 1.87 17.01
CA ALA A 327 0.67 0.52 17.04
C ALA A 327 1.41 -0.31 18.07
N VAL A 328 0.69 -0.88 19.04
CA VAL A 328 1.23 -1.72 20.11
C VAL A 328 0.61 -3.11 20.00
N ASN A 329 1.43 -4.14 19.91
CA ASN A 329 0.94 -5.52 19.85
C ASN A 329 0.34 -5.94 21.20
N LYS A 330 -0.77 -6.67 21.17
CA LYS A 330 -1.46 -7.16 22.37
C LYS A 330 -0.76 -8.38 22.99
N ASP A 331 0.08 -9.09 22.23
CA ASP A 331 0.92 -10.16 22.76
C ASP A 331 2.16 -9.56 23.41
N PRO A 332 2.34 -9.71 24.75
CA PRO A 332 3.49 -9.17 25.46
C PRO A 332 4.83 -9.81 25.08
N ASN A 333 4.80 -10.99 24.40
CA ASN A 333 6.00 -11.70 23.93
C ASN A 333 6.33 -11.36 22.47
N TYR A 334 5.61 -10.43 21.85
CA TYR A 334 5.91 -10.02 20.50
C TYR A 334 7.24 -9.26 20.44
N ILE A 335 8.05 -9.56 19.41
CA ILE A 335 9.43 -9.04 19.30
C ILE A 335 9.54 -7.52 19.18
N TYR A 336 8.46 -6.84 18.81
CA TYR A 336 8.39 -5.39 18.75
C TYR A 336 7.43 -4.87 19.84
N SER A 337 7.94 -4.06 20.75
CA SER A 337 7.09 -3.45 21.78
C SER A 337 6.07 -2.48 21.17
N LYS A 338 6.49 -1.74 20.13
CA LYS A 338 5.63 -0.84 19.38
C LYS A 338 6.21 -0.52 18.01
N ARG A 339 5.33 0.01 17.15
CA ARG A 339 5.69 0.72 15.91
C ARG A 339 5.06 2.10 15.92
N VAL A 340 5.75 3.08 15.37
CA VAL A 340 5.21 4.40 15.07
C VAL A 340 5.09 4.50 13.56
N LEU A 341 3.85 4.52 13.06
CA LEU A 341 3.52 4.52 11.65
C LEU A 341 3.22 5.94 11.18
N TYR A 342 3.86 6.37 10.11
CA TYR A 342 3.63 7.66 9.47
C TYR A 342 2.88 7.43 8.17
N ILE A 343 1.58 7.76 8.15
CA ILE A 343 0.61 7.34 7.14
C ILE A 343 0.15 8.53 6.31
N ASP A 344 0.24 8.40 4.99
CA ASP A 344 -0.18 9.41 4.03
C ASP A 344 -1.71 9.54 4.00
N PRO A 345 -2.31 10.71 4.27
CA PRO A 345 -3.76 10.88 4.29
C PRO A 345 -4.42 10.76 2.92
N GLU A 346 -3.66 10.88 1.84
CA GLU A 346 -4.20 10.79 0.48
C GLU A 346 -4.31 9.35 -0.01
N THR A 347 -3.31 8.52 0.28
CA THR A 347 -3.23 7.13 -0.17
C THR A 347 -3.42 6.11 0.95
N TYR A 348 -3.27 6.52 2.20
CA TYR A 348 -3.17 5.66 3.38
C TYR A 348 -2.04 4.63 3.33
N TYR A 349 -1.05 4.79 2.44
CA TYR A 349 0.20 4.05 2.57
C TYR A 349 1.00 4.51 3.78
N ILE A 350 1.63 3.56 4.45
CA ILE A 350 2.63 3.85 5.48
C ILE A 350 3.90 4.30 4.76
N MET A 351 4.28 5.56 4.93
CA MET A 351 5.47 6.12 4.28
C MET A 351 6.74 5.86 5.09
N TRP A 352 6.62 5.89 6.43
CA TRP A 352 7.70 5.58 7.36
C TRP A 352 7.17 4.77 8.53
N SER A 353 8.05 3.94 9.11
CA SER A 353 7.74 3.15 10.30
C SER A 353 8.96 3.06 11.20
N ASP A 354 8.88 3.64 12.41
CA ASP A 354 9.86 3.46 13.47
C ASP A 354 9.46 2.28 14.34
N ILE A 355 10.40 1.36 14.58
CA ILE A 355 10.16 0.09 15.25
C ILE A 355 11.05 0.01 16.51
N TYR A 356 10.44 -0.43 17.60
CA TYR A 356 11.09 -0.53 18.90
C TYR A 356 11.15 -1.99 19.36
N ASP A 357 12.27 -2.39 19.95
CA ASP A 357 12.46 -3.74 20.47
C ASP A 357 11.61 -4.00 21.74
N GLU A 358 11.61 -5.22 22.24
CA GLU A 358 10.88 -5.64 23.43
C GLU A 358 11.18 -4.81 24.70
N LYS A 359 12.37 -4.18 24.75
CA LYS A 359 12.79 -3.29 25.86
C LYS A 359 12.41 -1.83 25.62
N GLY A 360 11.69 -1.53 24.53
CA GLY A 360 11.29 -0.17 24.17
C GLY A 360 12.42 0.68 23.59
N ARG A 361 13.58 0.09 23.23
CA ARG A 361 14.68 0.81 22.58
C ARG A 361 14.42 0.88 21.08
N PHE A 362 14.74 2.02 20.46
CA PHE A 362 14.68 2.16 19.01
C PHE A 362 15.55 1.10 18.32
N TRP A 363 14.99 0.43 17.34
CA TRP A 363 15.65 -0.67 16.63
C TRP A 363 15.76 -0.45 15.14
N LYS A 364 14.63 -0.24 14.46
CA LYS A 364 14.59 -0.19 13.00
C LYS A 364 13.80 1.02 12.52
N CYS A 365 14.15 1.53 11.34
CA CYS A 365 13.31 2.46 10.60
C CYS A 365 13.16 2.00 9.16
N PHE A 366 11.93 1.93 8.69
CA PHE A 366 11.56 1.50 7.36
C PHE A 366 10.88 2.63 6.59
N GLY A 367 11.06 2.67 5.28
CA GLY A 367 10.43 3.66 4.43
C GLY A 367 9.92 3.06 3.11
N ASN A 368 8.76 3.50 2.64
CA ASN A 368 8.19 3.15 1.34
C ASN A 368 8.43 4.24 0.31
N PHE A 369 8.62 3.81 -0.94
CA PHE A 369 8.65 4.65 -2.13
C PHE A 369 7.42 4.32 -2.97
N THR A 370 6.59 5.31 -3.28
CA THR A 370 5.31 5.08 -3.96
C THR A 370 5.16 5.95 -5.20
N ARG A 371 4.35 5.52 -6.15
CA ARG A 371 3.88 6.34 -7.25
C ARG A 371 2.57 5.81 -7.84
N PRO A 372 1.83 6.63 -8.58
CA PRO A 372 0.72 6.14 -9.39
C PRO A 372 1.23 5.20 -10.50
N LEU A 373 0.57 4.05 -10.64
CA LEU A 373 0.80 3.05 -11.67
C LEU A 373 -0.44 2.99 -12.58
N LYS A 374 -0.23 3.02 -13.89
CA LYS A 374 -1.31 2.78 -14.85
C LYS A 374 -1.63 1.28 -14.87
N SER A 375 -2.84 0.93 -14.47
CA SER A 375 -3.33 -0.45 -14.46
C SER A 375 -3.67 -0.95 -15.88
N GLU A 376 -3.88 -2.25 -16.04
CA GLU A 376 -4.37 -2.83 -17.31
C GLU A 376 -5.82 -2.41 -17.62
N THR A 377 -6.59 -1.97 -16.62
CA THR A 377 -7.92 -1.35 -16.81
C THR A 377 -7.84 0.09 -17.31
N GLY A 378 -6.65 0.69 -17.35
CA GLY A 378 -6.42 2.08 -17.72
C GLY A 378 -6.49 3.05 -16.53
N ALA A 379 -6.90 2.60 -15.36
CA ALA A 379 -6.96 3.41 -14.14
C ALA A 379 -5.55 3.76 -13.63
N MET A 380 -5.41 4.93 -12.99
CA MET A 380 -4.19 5.29 -12.24
C MET A 380 -4.38 4.87 -10.78
N VAL A 381 -3.57 3.92 -10.32
CA VAL A 381 -3.66 3.33 -8.98
C VAL A 381 -2.37 3.64 -8.23
N PRO A 382 -2.42 4.29 -7.05
CA PRO A 382 -1.23 4.44 -6.21
C PRO A 382 -0.66 3.07 -5.85
N SER A 383 0.65 2.91 -5.95
CA SER A 383 1.31 1.63 -5.71
C SER A 383 2.69 1.83 -5.08
N ILE A 384 3.12 0.86 -4.27
CA ILE A 384 4.47 0.82 -3.71
C ILE A 384 5.42 0.34 -4.80
N MET A 385 6.50 1.08 -5.02
CA MET A 385 7.53 0.77 -6.01
C MET A 385 8.78 0.18 -5.36
N GLY A 386 8.95 0.38 -4.08
CA GLY A 386 10.05 -0.15 -3.32
C GLY A 386 10.03 0.30 -1.88
N SER A 387 10.99 -0.21 -1.11
CA SER A 387 11.11 0.09 0.31
C SER A 387 12.57 0.01 0.75
N CYS A 388 12.88 0.68 1.84
CA CYS A 388 14.15 0.54 2.54
C CYS A 388 13.89 0.09 3.99
N TYR A 389 14.77 -0.78 4.47
CA TYR A 389 14.65 -1.45 5.76
C TYR A 389 15.98 -1.35 6.48
N ASN A 390 16.09 -0.50 7.49
CA ASN A 390 17.36 -0.27 8.19
C ASN A 390 17.26 -0.71 9.65
N ASP A 391 18.17 -1.60 10.05
CA ASP A 391 18.40 -2.04 11.43
C ASP A 391 19.54 -1.24 12.03
N PHE A 392 19.22 -0.35 12.98
CA PHE A 392 20.19 0.56 13.59
C PHE A 392 20.97 -0.07 14.74
N GLN A 393 20.47 -1.15 15.35
CA GLN A 393 21.21 -1.86 16.37
C GLN A 393 22.31 -2.74 15.79
N ARG A 394 22.12 -3.25 14.54
CA ARG A 394 23.11 -4.09 13.85
C ARG A 394 23.92 -3.34 12.79
N THR A 395 23.49 -2.17 12.37
CA THR A 395 23.97 -1.49 11.18
C THR A 395 23.83 -2.40 9.96
N HIS A 396 22.61 -2.84 9.70
CA HIS A 396 22.23 -3.73 8.63
C HIS A 396 21.09 -3.14 7.81
N SER A 397 20.93 -3.52 6.57
CA SER A 397 19.94 -2.91 5.70
C SER A 397 19.35 -3.89 4.70
N GLY A 398 18.13 -3.62 4.30
CA GLY A 398 17.48 -4.25 3.16
C GLY A 398 16.89 -3.19 2.24
N LEU A 399 16.79 -3.53 0.98
CA LEU A 399 16.07 -2.74 -0.03
C LEU A 399 15.05 -3.62 -0.74
N SER A 400 14.01 -3.00 -1.24
CA SER A 400 13.08 -3.60 -2.17
C SER A 400 12.94 -2.66 -3.35
N ASP A 401 13.13 -3.17 -4.57
CA ASP A 401 12.92 -2.41 -5.81
C ASP A 401 12.06 -3.25 -6.75
N GLN A 402 10.84 -2.83 -6.93
CA GLN A 402 9.83 -3.52 -7.76
C GLN A 402 9.87 -3.08 -9.22
N GLU A 403 10.64 -2.06 -9.56
CA GLU A 403 10.76 -1.57 -10.94
C GLU A 403 12.02 -2.06 -11.64
N ARG A 404 12.97 -2.64 -10.90
CA ARG A 404 14.31 -2.99 -11.38
C ARG A 404 14.34 -4.15 -12.36
N LEU A 405 13.58 -5.21 -12.08
CA LEU A 405 13.61 -6.44 -12.87
C LEU A 405 12.52 -6.45 -13.95
N GLN A 406 11.34 -5.99 -13.61
CA GLN A 406 10.21 -5.82 -14.53
C GLN A 406 9.25 -4.77 -13.97
N PRO A 407 8.50 -4.06 -14.82
CA PRO A 407 7.48 -3.13 -14.35
C PRO A 407 6.39 -3.89 -13.58
N PRO A 408 5.95 -3.40 -12.42
CA PRO A 408 4.78 -3.95 -11.73
C PRO A 408 3.52 -3.75 -12.57
N LYS A 409 2.53 -4.63 -12.39
CA LYS A 409 1.25 -4.63 -13.10
C LYS A 409 0.10 -4.65 -12.12
N SER A 410 -0.91 -3.85 -12.38
CA SER A 410 -2.12 -3.72 -11.58
C SER A 410 -3.36 -3.96 -12.44
N GLY A 411 -4.47 -4.42 -11.86
CA GLY A 411 -5.72 -4.66 -12.57
C GLY A 411 -5.62 -5.78 -13.60
N ILE A 412 -4.74 -6.76 -13.37
CA ILE A 412 -4.49 -7.89 -14.28
C ILE A 412 -5.57 -8.96 -14.13
N LYS A 413 -5.80 -9.71 -15.20
CA LYS A 413 -6.70 -10.87 -15.16
C LYS A 413 -6.06 -12.01 -14.38
N LEU A 414 -6.43 -12.15 -13.11
CA LEU A 414 -5.95 -13.19 -12.19
C LEU A 414 -7.14 -13.94 -11.60
N SER A 415 -6.94 -15.21 -11.24
CA SER A 415 -7.96 -16.05 -10.60
C SER A 415 -7.54 -16.46 -9.20
N GLU A 416 -8.50 -16.52 -8.29
CA GLU A 416 -8.35 -17.06 -6.93
C GLU A 416 -7.86 -18.52 -6.89
N LYS A 417 -7.94 -19.23 -8.01
CA LYS A 417 -7.49 -20.63 -8.14
C LYS A 417 -5.98 -20.81 -7.98
N ILE A 418 -5.19 -19.72 -8.02
CA ILE A 418 -3.75 -19.80 -7.74
C ILE A 418 -3.48 -20.16 -6.27
N PHE A 419 -4.42 -19.90 -5.35
CA PHE A 419 -4.27 -20.16 -3.92
C PHE A 419 -4.72 -21.58 -3.56
N THR A 420 -4.18 -22.58 -4.27
CA THR A 420 -4.45 -24.01 -4.03
C THR A 420 -3.16 -24.81 -3.92
N ILE A 421 -3.24 -25.91 -3.18
CA ILE A 421 -2.10 -26.84 -3.05
C ILE A 421 -1.64 -27.36 -4.41
N SER A 422 -2.58 -27.69 -5.31
CA SER A 422 -2.25 -28.16 -6.65
C SER A 422 -1.53 -27.09 -7.50
N TYR A 423 -1.90 -25.82 -7.34
CA TYR A 423 -1.20 -24.74 -8.05
C TYR A 423 0.18 -24.47 -7.45
N LEU A 424 0.30 -24.56 -6.11
CA LEU A 424 1.57 -24.41 -5.40
C LEU A 424 2.63 -25.41 -5.88
N GLN A 425 2.22 -26.63 -6.25
CA GLN A 425 3.08 -27.73 -6.71
C GLN A 425 3.35 -27.75 -8.22
N LYS A 426 2.70 -26.87 -9.02
CA LYS A 426 2.92 -26.86 -10.47
C LYS A 426 4.41 -26.69 -10.78
N THR A 427 4.94 -27.60 -11.56
CA THR A 427 6.26 -27.47 -12.22
C THR A 427 6.06 -26.72 -13.52
N TYR A 428 6.81 -25.65 -13.74
CA TYR A 428 6.92 -24.98 -15.04
C TYR A 428 8.20 -25.41 -15.73
#